data_759b9ea1ca1c6e5f0de81280a170842d
#
_entry.id   759b9ea1ca1c6e5f0de81280a170842d
#
_cell.length_a   1.000
_cell.length_b   1.000
_cell.length_c   1.000
_cell.angle_alpha   90.00
_cell.angle_beta   90.00
_cell.angle_gamma   90.00
#
_symmetry.space_group_name_H-M   'P 1'
#
loop_
_entity.id
_entity.type
_entity.pdbx_description
1 polymer ?
#
loop_
_entity_poly.entity_id
_entity_poly.type
_entity_poly.pdbx_seq_one_letter_code
_entity_poly.pdbx_strand_id
1 'polypeptide(L)'
;MYSRFGGFLDDVDQFDPAFFRITPREAAAMDPQQRLLLEVSHEALEHAGIPVDSLKGSRTGVFVGITTNDYANLQLRNGGGSGIDGYFFTGNPLNTAAGRISYGLGVQGPSMAIDTACSSSLTAIHTASQNLRSGECDLAIAGGVNLILSPDNSIAVSRTRALAPDGRCKTFDAAADGFVRSEGCGALVLKRLSDALAAGDRVLAVLRGSAVNHDGASSGFTAPNGRAQEAVIRQALGGLPAASIDYVEAHGTGTPLGDPVELQALATVFGAGRDAGRRLRVGSVKTNIGHTESAAGIAGVIKVVLSLNHDRLPAHLHFRQPSPLVQWDALPLEICAEASAWPRGERPRRAGVSAFG
;
A
#
# COMPACT_ATOMS: atom_id res chain seq x y z
N MET A 1 20.57 -12.45 -12.40
CA MET A 1 19.70 -12.28 -11.20
C MET A 1 20.27 -13.15 -10.09
N TYR A 2 20.51 -12.61 -8.90
CA TYR A 2 21.09 -13.35 -7.76
C TYR A 2 20.04 -13.80 -6.73
N SER A 3 18.86 -13.17 -6.69
CA SER A 3 17.73 -13.64 -5.92
C SER A 3 16.76 -14.43 -6.81
N ARG A 4 16.19 -15.52 -6.28
CA ARG A 4 15.25 -16.41 -6.97
C ARG A 4 13.91 -16.50 -6.25
N PHE A 5 13.69 -15.64 -5.25
CA PHE A 5 12.53 -15.66 -4.39
C PHE A 5 11.63 -14.47 -4.68
N GLY A 6 10.33 -14.66 -4.48
CA GLY A 6 9.28 -13.67 -4.52
C GLY A 6 8.08 -14.17 -3.71
N GLY A 7 7.22 -13.26 -3.29
CA GLY A 7 5.89 -13.62 -2.79
C GLY A 7 4.91 -13.60 -3.96
N PHE A 8 4.35 -14.73 -4.31
CA PHE A 8 3.45 -14.86 -5.46
C PHE A 8 2.05 -15.18 -4.97
N LEU A 9 1.05 -14.69 -5.70
CA LEU A 9 -0.33 -15.09 -5.56
C LEU A 9 -0.58 -16.32 -6.44
N ASP A 10 -1.45 -17.20 -5.96
CA ASP A 10 -1.93 -18.32 -6.77
C ASP A 10 -3.03 -17.84 -7.73
N ASP A 11 -3.22 -18.57 -8.83
CA ASP A 11 -4.35 -18.45 -9.75
C ASP A 11 -4.60 -17.05 -10.33
N VAL A 12 -3.56 -16.22 -10.50
CA VAL A 12 -3.66 -14.84 -11.01
C VAL A 12 -4.19 -14.75 -12.45
N ASP A 13 -4.23 -15.87 -13.18
CA ASP A 13 -4.80 -16.00 -14.51
C ASP A 13 -6.31 -16.30 -14.48
N GLN A 14 -6.84 -16.75 -13.36
CA GLN A 14 -8.27 -17.03 -13.19
C GLN A 14 -9.07 -15.74 -13.08
N PHE A 15 -10.27 -15.75 -13.64
CA PHE A 15 -11.19 -14.61 -13.60
C PHE A 15 -12.57 -15.08 -14.09
N ASP A 16 -13.65 -14.64 -13.46
CA ASP A 16 -15.00 -14.87 -13.97
C ASP A 16 -15.47 -13.70 -14.86
N PRO A 17 -15.23 -13.75 -16.17
CA PRO A 17 -15.61 -12.67 -17.07
C PRO A 17 -17.14 -12.50 -17.20
N ALA A 18 -17.90 -13.57 -17.02
CA ALA A 18 -19.36 -13.54 -17.13
C ALA A 18 -19.98 -12.74 -15.98
N PHE A 19 -19.47 -12.89 -14.78
CA PHE A 19 -19.88 -12.11 -13.61
C PHE A 19 -19.74 -10.59 -13.86
N PHE A 20 -18.61 -10.18 -14.46
CA PHE A 20 -18.33 -8.77 -14.78
C PHE A 20 -18.88 -8.31 -16.14
N ARG A 21 -19.65 -9.16 -16.84
CA ARG A 21 -20.20 -8.89 -18.18
C ARG A 21 -19.14 -8.56 -19.22
N ILE A 22 -17.99 -9.19 -19.11
CA ILE A 22 -16.84 -9.06 -20.00
C ILE A 22 -16.79 -10.31 -20.89
N THR A 23 -16.52 -10.15 -22.18
CA THR A 23 -16.37 -11.32 -23.05
C THR A 23 -15.08 -12.08 -22.73
N PRO A 24 -15.03 -13.42 -22.90
CA PRO A 24 -13.79 -14.18 -22.69
C PRO A 24 -12.59 -13.68 -23.50
N ARG A 25 -12.84 -13.21 -24.73
CA ARG A 25 -11.80 -12.63 -25.59
C ARG A 25 -11.25 -11.33 -25.01
N GLU A 26 -12.10 -10.44 -24.55
CA GLU A 26 -11.68 -9.20 -23.86
C GLU A 26 -10.92 -9.52 -22.59
N ALA A 27 -11.47 -10.41 -21.74
CA ALA A 27 -10.83 -10.82 -20.50
C ALA A 27 -9.41 -11.37 -20.71
N ALA A 28 -9.22 -12.18 -21.76
CA ALA A 28 -7.90 -12.71 -22.11
C ALA A 28 -6.88 -11.62 -22.51
N ALA A 29 -7.34 -10.50 -23.07
CA ALA A 29 -6.50 -9.38 -23.45
C ALA A 29 -6.22 -8.39 -22.28
N MET A 30 -7.00 -8.49 -21.18
CA MET A 30 -6.83 -7.65 -20.00
C MET A 30 -5.63 -8.08 -19.16
N ASP A 31 -4.85 -7.10 -18.69
CA ASP A 31 -3.85 -7.33 -17.65
C ASP A 31 -4.51 -7.98 -16.42
N PRO A 32 -3.96 -9.09 -15.91
CA PRO A 32 -4.45 -9.74 -14.68
C PRO A 32 -4.61 -8.79 -13.50
N GLN A 33 -3.80 -7.73 -13.41
CA GLN A 33 -3.96 -6.70 -12.38
C GLN A 33 -5.32 -6.00 -12.45
N GLN A 34 -5.84 -5.75 -13.67
CA GLN A 34 -7.17 -5.15 -13.84
C GLN A 34 -8.29 -6.13 -13.44
N ARG A 35 -8.09 -7.43 -13.68
CA ARG A 35 -9.05 -8.49 -13.28
C ARG A 35 -9.12 -8.58 -11.76
N LEU A 36 -7.98 -8.71 -11.08
CA LEU A 36 -7.91 -8.73 -9.62
C LEU A 36 -8.52 -7.47 -8.98
N LEU A 37 -8.26 -6.29 -9.56
CA LEU A 37 -8.83 -5.05 -9.06
C LEU A 37 -10.37 -5.03 -9.15
N LEU A 38 -10.96 -5.60 -10.20
CA LEU A 38 -12.42 -5.74 -10.31
C LEU A 38 -12.96 -6.62 -9.19
N GLU A 39 -12.37 -7.80 -8.99
CA GLU A 39 -12.79 -8.76 -7.95
C GLU A 39 -12.62 -8.16 -6.55
N VAL A 40 -11.43 -7.69 -6.21
CA VAL A 40 -11.12 -7.14 -4.87
C VAL A 40 -11.92 -5.86 -4.57
N SER A 41 -12.23 -5.04 -5.59
CA SER A 41 -13.11 -3.88 -5.40
C SER A 41 -14.55 -4.28 -5.13
N HIS A 42 -15.04 -5.33 -5.80
CA HIS A 42 -16.36 -5.90 -5.54
C HIS A 42 -16.45 -6.47 -4.12
N GLU A 43 -15.49 -7.30 -3.73
CA GLU A 43 -15.38 -7.86 -2.37
C GLU A 43 -15.30 -6.77 -1.28
N ALA A 44 -14.58 -5.67 -1.55
CA ALA A 44 -14.51 -4.55 -0.62
C ALA A 44 -15.87 -3.87 -0.40
N LEU A 45 -16.69 -3.75 -1.46
CA LEU A 45 -18.05 -3.23 -1.37
C LEU A 45 -18.97 -4.19 -0.61
N GLU A 46 -18.89 -5.50 -0.88
CA GLU A 46 -19.63 -6.52 -0.13
C GLU A 46 -19.25 -6.50 1.35
N HIS A 47 -17.95 -6.44 1.67
CA HIS A 47 -17.46 -6.33 3.04
C HIS A 47 -17.94 -5.05 3.74
N ALA A 48 -18.11 -3.97 2.98
CA ALA A 48 -18.68 -2.72 3.48
C ALA A 48 -20.21 -2.76 3.63
N GLY A 49 -20.88 -3.81 3.13
CA GLY A 49 -22.33 -3.94 3.11
C GLY A 49 -23.01 -2.96 2.15
N ILE A 50 -22.29 -2.53 1.10
CA ILE A 50 -22.78 -1.56 0.10
C ILE A 50 -23.20 -2.32 -1.17
N PRO A 51 -24.49 -2.40 -1.49
CA PRO A 51 -24.96 -3.03 -2.71
C PRO A 51 -24.44 -2.31 -3.95
N VAL A 52 -23.80 -3.05 -4.87
CA VAL A 52 -23.19 -2.49 -6.10
C VAL A 52 -24.22 -1.70 -6.92
N ASP A 53 -25.45 -2.23 -7.04
CA ASP A 53 -26.51 -1.57 -7.81
C ASP A 53 -26.90 -0.18 -7.25
N SER A 54 -26.67 0.06 -5.95
CA SER A 54 -26.94 1.36 -5.31
C SER A 54 -25.95 2.45 -5.73
N LEU A 55 -24.82 2.07 -6.30
CA LEU A 55 -23.76 3.00 -6.69
C LEU A 55 -23.94 3.55 -8.12
N LYS A 56 -24.80 2.98 -8.92
CA LYS A 56 -24.99 3.36 -10.32
C LYS A 56 -25.41 4.83 -10.45
N GLY A 57 -24.63 5.60 -11.22
CA GLY A 57 -24.83 7.05 -11.39
C GLY A 57 -24.36 7.91 -10.20
N SER A 58 -23.83 7.29 -9.14
CA SER A 58 -23.33 8.01 -7.97
C SER A 58 -22.01 8.72 -8.21
N ARG A 59 -21.69 9.70 -7.38
CA ARG A 59 -20.37 10.36 -7.35
C ARG A 59 -19.36 9.53 -6.55
N THR A 60 -19.27 8.24 -6.84
CA THR A 60 -18.24 7.37 -6.25
C THR A 60 -16.93 7.51 -7.03
N GLY A 61 -15.84 7.87 -6.32
CA GLY A 61 -14.50 7.98 -6.89
C GLY A 61 -13.75 6.65 -6.86
N VAL A 62 -12.83 6.44 -7.80
CA VAL A 62 -11.96 5.27 -7.89
C VAL A 62 -10.50 5.72 -8.03
N PHE A 63 -9.65 5.32 -7.09
CA PHE A 63 -8.25 5.72 -7.02
C PHE A 63 -7.38 4.48 -6.81
N VAL A 64 -6.53 4.15 -7.79
CA VAL A 64 -5.78 2.88 -7.81
C VAL A 64 -4.29 3.13 -7.98
N GLY A 65 -3.48 2.61 -7.07
CA GLY A 65 -2.02 2.52 -7.19
C GLY A 65 -1.63 1.35 -8.08
N ILE A 66 -0.96 1.61 -9.19
CA ILE A 66 -0.49 0.61 -10.16
C ILE A 66 0.71 1.16 -10.92
N THR A 67 1.75 0.34 -11.12
CA THR A 67 3.03 0.78 -11.72
C THR A 67 3.52 -0.11 -12.85
N THR A 68 3.23 -1.41 -12.82
CA THR A 68 3.78 -2.38 -13.77
C THR A 68 2.85 -2.64 -14.94
N ASN A 69 3.43 -2.90 -16.11
CA ASN A 69 2.74 -3.24 -17.36
C ASN A 69 3.34 -4.51 -18.00
N ASP A 70 3.75 -5.45 -17.18
CA ASP A 70 4.41 -6.69 -17.61
C ASP A 70 3.58 -7.46 -18.65
N TYR A 71 2.25 -7.49 -18.48
CA TYR A 71 1.35 -8.21 -19.37
C TYR A 71 1.35 -7.64 -20.79
N ALA A 72 1.34 -6.32 -20.94
CA ALA A 72 1.47 -5.67 -22.24
C ALA A 72 2.77 -6.11 -22.94
N ASN A 73 3.89 -6.09 -22.21
CA ASN A 73 5.18 -6.50 -22.74
C ASN A 73 5.20 -7.99 -23.16
N LEU A 74 4.55 -8.87 -22.40
CA LEU A 74 4.42 -10.29 -22.76
C LEU A 74 3.59 -10.48 -24.02
N GLN A 75 2.46 -9.78 -24.18
CA GLN A 75 1.62 -9.84 -25.38
C GLN A 75 2.38 -9.35 -26.60
N LEU A 76 3.11 -8.23 -26.51
CA LEU A 76 3.91 -7.69 -27.61
C LEU A 76 5.03 -8.65 -28.04
N ARG A 77 5.70 -9.29 -27.10
CA ARG A 77 6.79 -10.26 -27.39
C ARG A 77 6.27 -11.54 -28.04
N ASN A 78 5.15 -12.08 -27.54
CA ASN A 78 4.61 -13.35 -28.01
C ASN A 78 3.78 -13.20 -29.28
N GLY A 79 3.15 -12.04 -29.49
CA GLY A 79 2.23 -11.82 -30.61
C GLY A 79 2.86 -11.19 -31.86
N GLY A 80 4.12 -10.72 -31.80
CA GLY A 80 4.82 -10.12 -32.95
C GLY A 80 4.03 -9.04 -33.69
N GLY A 81 3.20 -8.26 -33.00
CA GLY A 81 2.29 -7.27 -33.57
C GLY A 81 0.96 -7.81 -34.08
N SER A 82 0.84 -9.09 -34.41
CA SER A 82 -0.41 -9.72 -34.85
C SER A 82 -1.40 -9.95 -33.70
N GLY A 83 -0.93 -9.91 -32.45
CA GLY A 83 -1.77 -9.98 -31.22
C GLY A 83 -2.33 -8.64 -30.76
N ILE A 84 -2.01 -7.54 -31.44
CA ILE A 84 -2.52 -6.21 -31.09
C ILE A 84 -3.89 -6.02 -31.74
N ASP A 85 -4.93 -6.12 -30.95
CA ASP A 85 -6.30 -5.80 -31.36
C ASP A 85 -6.89 -4.64 -30.53
N GLY A 86 -8.16 -4.33 -30.72
CA GLY A 86 -8.84 -3.28 -29.96
C GLY A 86 -8.87 -3.53 -28.45
N TYR A 87 -8.84 -4.78 -28.02
CA TYR A 87 -8.81 -5.14 -26.60
C TYR A 87 -7.43 -4.93 -25.96
N PHE A 88 -6.34 -4.99 -26.73
CA PHE A 88 -5.02 -4.60 -26.25
C PHE A 88 -5.02 -3.15 -25.76
N PHE A 89 -5.66 -2.24 -26.52
CA PHE A 89 -5.73 -0.82 -26.17
C PHE A 89 -6.53 -0.54 -24.88
N THR A 90 -7.54 -1.34 -24.57
CA THR A 90 -8.35 -1.15 -23.37
C THR A 90 -7.93 -2.06 -22.20
N GLY A 91 -7.18 -3.12 -22.49
CA GLY A 91 -6.81 -4.14 -21.50
C GLY A 91 -5.47 -3.89 -20.79
N ASN A 92 -4.60 -3.02 -21.33
CA ASN A 92 -3.23 -2.90 -20.83
C ASN A 92 -2.83 -1.52 -20.27
N PRO A 93 -3.33 -0.37 -20.75
CA PRO A 93 -2.95 0.93 -20.18
C PRO A 93 -3.31 1.03 -18.69
N LEU A 94 -2.42 1.62 -17.90
CA LEU A 94 -2.60 1.69 -16.44
C LEU A 94 -3.86 2.49 -16.05
N ASN A 95 -4.20 3.54 -16.79
CA ASN A 95 -5.40 4.35 -16.54
C ASN A 95 -6.69 3.54 -16.63
N THR A 96 -6.73 2.49 -17.46
CA THR A 96 -7.93 1.65 -17.60
C THR A 96 -8.19 0.79 -16.36
N ALA A 97 -7.22 0.58 -15.49
CA ALA A 97 -7.42 -0.12 -14.23
C ALA A 97 -8.50 0.55 -13.35
N ALA A 98 -8.40 1.86 -13.14
CA ALA A 98 -9.43 2.61 -12.42
C ALA A 98 -10.70 2.81 -13.26
N GLY A 99 -10.54 3.14 -14.57
CA GLY A 99 -11.65 3.36 -15.48
C GLY A 99 -12.56 2.16 -15.63
N ARG A 100 -12.00 0.94 -15.62
CA ARG A 100 -12.76 -0.31 -15.73
C ARG A 100 -13.61 -0.59 -14.49
N ILE A 101 -13.09 -0.32 -13.30
CA ILE A 101 -13.88 -0.41 -12.06
C ILE A 101 -15.05 0.58 -12.12
N SER A 102 -14.76 1.84 -12.48
CA SER A 102 -15.79 2.88 -12.61
C SER A 102 -16.87 2.52 -13.63
N TYR A 103 -16.46 1.97 -14.78
CA TYR A 103 -17.39 1.50 -15.82
C TYR A 103 -18.23 0.32 -15.34
N GLY A 104 -17.61 -0.69 -14.73
CA GLY A 104 -18.30 -1.89 -14.24
C GLY A 104 -19.35 -1.58 -13.16
N LEU A 105 -19.02 -0.63 -12.27
CA LEU A 105 -19.94 -0.16 -11.22
C LEU A 105 -20.94 0.90 -11.72
N GLY A 106 -20.73 1.49 -12.89
CA GLY A 106 -21.56 2.57 -13.43
C GLY A 106 -21.47 3.87 -12.63
N VAL A 107 -20.32 4.15 -11.99
CA VAL A 107 -20.10 5.32 -11.14
C VAL A 107 -19.52 6.50 -11.93
N GLN A 108 -19.74 7.73 -11.46
CA GLN A 108 -19.44 8.98 -12.18
C GLN A 108 -18.50 9.94 -11.43
N GLY A 109 -17.92 9.50 -10.32
CA GLY A 109 -16.90 10.26 -9.59
C GLY A 109 -15.54 10.25 -10.29
N PRO A 110 -14.53 10.95 -9.73
CA PRO A 110 -13.15 10.95 -10.23
C PRO A 110 -12.60 9.53 -10.32
N SER A 111 -11.89 9.22 -11.42
CA SER A 111 -11.32 7.89 -11.68
C SER A 111 -9.85 8.02 -12.09
N MET A 112 -8.93 7.55 -11.27
CA MET A 112 -7.50 7.80 -11.44
C MET A 112 -6.66 6.56 -11.16
N ALA A 113 -5.72 6.26 -12.07
CA ALA A 113 -4.58 5.39 -11.79
C ALA A 113 -3.40 6.27 -11.35
N ILE A 114 -2.69 5.86 -10.32
CA ILE A 114 -1.64 6.65 -9.67
C ILE A 114 -0.36 5.82 -9.62
N ASP A 115 0.71 6.38 -10.15
CA ASP A 115 2.05 5.81 -10.06
C ASP A 115 2.99 6.79 -9.34
N THR A 116 3.33 6.43 -8.11
CA THR A 116 4.38 7.03 -7.29
C THR A 116 5.25 5.92 -6.71
N ALA A 117 5.54 4.90 -7.52
CA ALA A 117 6.28 3.70 -7.16
C ALA A 117 5.70 3.03 -5.90
N CYS A 118 6.53 2.71 -4.90
CA CYS A 118 6.08 1.98 -3.71
C CYS A 118 5.09 2.75 -2.82
N SER A 119 4.91 4.05 -3.02
CA SER A 119 3.93 4.87 -2.31
C SER A 119 2.57 4.99 -3.02
N SER A 120 2.40 4.40 -4.21
CA SER A 120 1.23 4.58 -5.09
C SER A 120 -0.10 4.39 -4.39
N SER A 121 -0.29 3.30 -3.65
CA SER A 121 -1.57 3.04 -2.96
C SER A 121 -1.82 3.96 -1.76
N LEU A 122 -0.79 4.44 -1.04
CA LEU A 122 -0.99 5.49 -0.03
C LEU A 122 -1.33 6.84 -0.66
N THR A 123 -0.73 7.17 -1.81
CA THR A 123 -1.08 8.35 -2.58
C THR A 123 -2.52 8.25 -3.10
N ALA A 124 -2.96 7.06 -3.52
CA ALA A 124 -4.35 6.80 -3.90
C ALA A 124 -5.32 7.04 -2.72
N ILE A 125 -5.01 6.54 -1.52
CA ILE A 125 -5.79 6.79 -0.30
C ILE A 125 -5.79 8.29 0.06
N HIS A 126 -4.65 8.97 -0.04
CA HIS A 126 -4.56 10.41 0.18
C HIS A 126 -5.47 11.16 -0.78
N THR A 127 -5.36 10.90 -2.09
CA THR A 127 -6.17 11.54 -3.12
C THR A 127 -7.65 11.29 -2.91
N ALA A 128 -8.05 10.05 -2.62
CA ALA A 128 -9.43 9.69 -2.28
C ALA A 128 -9.95 10.49 -1.08
N SER A 129 -9.14 10.59 -0.01
CA SER A 129 -9.54 11.33 1.19
C SER A 129 -9.69 12.83 0.95
N GLN A 130 -8.87 13.42 0.08
CA GLN A 130 -9.00 14.83 -0.30
C GLN A 130 -10.26 15.06 -1.13
N ASN A 131 -10.56 14.20 -2.10
CA ASN A 131 -11.77 14.29 -2.92
C ASN A 131 -13.06 14.12 -2.08
N LEU A 132 -13.05 13.25 -1.06
CA LEU A 132 -14.15 13.15 -0.11
C LEU A 132 -14.32 14.43 0.73
N ARG A 133 -13.22 15.05 1.18
CA ARG A 133 -13.23 16.29 1.96
C ARG A 133 -13.67 17.49 1.15
N SER A 134 -13.25 17.60 -0.11
CA SER A 134 -13.66 18.67 -1.02
C SER A 134 -15.09 18.50 -1.55
N GLY A 135 -15.70 17.32 -1.35
CA GLY A 135 -17.03 17.02 -1.87
C GLY A 135 -17.07 16.68 -3.35
N GLU A 136 -15.94 16.37 -3.97
CA GLU A 136 -15.89 15.90 -5.38
C GLU A 136 -16.44 14.48 -5.53
N CYS A 137 -16.36 13.67 -4.47
CA CYS A 137 -17.05 12.39 -4.39
C CYS A 137 -17.69 12.20 -3.00
N ASP A 138 -18.65 11.27 -2.91
CA ASP A 138 -19.38 10.96 -1.68
C ASP A 138 -18.95 9.62 -1.07
N LEU A 139 -18.44 8.75 -1.90
CA LEU A 139 -17.80 7.48 -1.58
C LEU A 139 -16.56 7.34 -2.44
N ALA A 140 -15.53 6.66 -1.97
CA ALA A 140 -14.34 6.38 -2.75
C ALA A 140 -13.87 4.93 -2.55
N ILE A 141 -13.48 4.29 -3.64
CA ILE A 141 -12.71 3.04 -3.64
C ILE A 141 -11.25 3.45 -3.83
N ALA A 142 -10.39 3.11 -2.86
CA ALA A 142 -8.97 3.36 -2.93
C ALA A 142 -8.21 2.04 -2.80
N GLY A 143 -7.36 1.72 -3.77
CA GLY A 143 -6.69 0.43 -3.81
C GLY A 143 -5.27 0.49 -4.36
N GLY A 144 -4.68 -0.67 -4.49
CA GLY A 144 -3.40 -0.87 -5.15
C GLY A 144 -3.20 -2.32 -5.52
N VAL A 145 -2.46 -2.53 -6.60
CA VAL A 145 -2.16 -3.86 -7.14
C VAL A 145 -0.73 -3.92 -7.63
N ASN A 146 -0.10 -5.06 -7.47
CA ASN A 146 1.19 -5.39 -8.07
C ASN A 146 1.22 -6.87 -8.42
N LEU A 147 1.54 -7.20 -9.66
CA LEU A 147 1.87 -8.55 -10.11
C LEU A 147 3.25 -8.58 -10.77
N ILE A 148 3.90 -9.73 -10.71
CA ILE A 148 5.24 -10.00 -11.27
C ILE A 148 5.09 -11.04 -12.40
N LEU A 149 4.63 -10.58 -13.55
CA LEU A 149 4.34 -11.46 -14.69
C LEU A 149 5.54 -11.66 -15.61
N SER A 150 6.61 -10.88 -15.43
CA SER A 150 7.86 -10.97 -16.20
C SER A 150 9.08 -10.88 -15.28
N PRO A 151 10.17 -11.56 -15.61
CA PRO A 151 11.42 -11.44 -14.85
C PRO A 151 12.16 -10.11 -15.08
N ASP A 152 11.76 -9.29 -16.04
CA ASP A 152 12.52 -8.10 -16.48
C ASP A 152 12.76 -7.09 -15.35
N ASN A 153 11.71 -6.70 -14.65
CA ASN A 153 11.83 -5.79 -13.50
C ASN A 153 12.65 -6.44 -12.38
N SER A 154 12.51 -7.74 -12.12
CA SER A 154 13.30 -8.46 -11.13
C SER A 154 14.79 -8.48 -11.51
N ILE A 155 15.12 -8.60 -12.80
CA ILE A 155 16.50 -8.52 -13.32
C ILE A 155 17.05 -7.10 -13.10
N ALA A 156 16.26 -6.06 -13.43
CA ALA A 156 16.65 -4.67 -13.27
C ALA A 156 16.93 -4.33 -11.80
N VAL A 157 16.00 -4.64 -10.89
CA VAL A 157 16.16 -4.41 -9.44
C VAL A 157 17.30 -5.25 -8.87
N SER A 158 17.52 -6.47 -9.36
CA SER A 158 18.68 -7.30 -8.97
C SER A 158 20.02 -6.62 -9.31
N ARG A 159 20.09 -5.84 -10.40
CA ARG A 159 21.32 -5.10 -10.78
C ARG A 159 21.64 -3.95 -9.84
N THR A 160 20.64 -3.37 -9.18
CA THR A 160 20.83 -2.32 -8.17
C THR A 160 21.26 -2.86 -6.81
N ARG A 161 21.34 -4.17 -6.64
CA ARG A 161 21.66 -4.84 -5.37
C ARG A 161 20.64 -4.58 -4.25
N ALA A 162 19.39 -4.26 -4.59
CA ALA A 162 18.35 -3.95 -3.63
C ALA A 162 17.55 -5.17 -3.14
N LEU A 163 17.74 -6.35 -3.77
CA LEU A 163 17.02 -7.58 -3.38
C LEU A 163 17.77 -8.37 -2.32
N ALA A 164 17.04 -8.91 -1.34
CA ALA A 164 17.58 -9.89 -0.39
C ALA A 164 17.85 -11.22 -1.09
N PRO A 165 19.07 -11.80 -0.98
CA PRO A 165 19.41 -13.06 -1.63
C PRO A 165 18.59 -14.25 -1.13
N ASP A 166 18.17 -14.22 0.13
CA ASP A 166 17.39 -15.27 0.81
C ASP A 166 15.86 -15.08 0.69
N GLY A 167 15.41 -14.06 -0.02
CA GLY A 167 13.99 -13.80 -0.23
C GLY A 167 13.24 -13.34 1.03
N ARG A 168 13.90 -12.62 1.94
CA ARG A 168 13.31 -12.16 3.19
C ARG A 168 13.60 -10.68 3.44
N CYS A 169 12.57 -9.92 3.77
CA CYS A 169 12.73 -8.54 4.26
C CYS A 169 13.16 -8.61 5.74
N LYS A 170 14.46 -8.53 5.99
CA LYS A 170 15.04 -8.51 7.34
C LYS A 170 15.09 -7.08 7.89
N THR A 171 13.90 -6.45 7.91
CA THR A 171 13.75 -5.04 8.25
C THR A 171 14.29 -4.73 9.65
N PHE A 172 15.13 -3.71 9.75
CA PHE A 172 15.79 -3.21 10.96
C PHE A 172 16.82 -4.15 11.60
N ASP A 173 17.01 -5.35 11.03
CA ASP A 173 17.98 -6.34 11.52
C ASP A 173 19.41 -6.03 11.07
N ALA A 174 20.39 -6.52 11.81
CA ALA A 174 21.81 -6.43 11.46
C ALA A 174 22.13 -7.11 10.12
N ALA A 175 21.35 -8.12 9.73
CA ALA A 175 21.47 -8.85 8.48
C ALA A 175 20.64 -8.24 7.33
N ALA A 176 20.11 -7.04 7.49
CA ALA A 176 19.36 -6.34 6.44
C ALA A 176 20.22 -6.14 5.20
N ASP A 177 19.80 -6.73 4.08
CA ASP A 177 20.56 -6.77 2.81
C ASP A 177 19.69 -6.54 1.57
N GLY A 178 18.45 -6.08 1.77
CA GLY A 178 17.49 -5.78 0.72
C GLY A 178 16.08 -6.29 1.01
N PHE A 179 15.22 -6.15 0.02
CA PHE A 179 13.83 -6.61 0.10
C PHE A 179 13.56 -7.81 -0.82
N VAL A 180 12.44 -8.46 -0.63
CA VAL A 180 11.88 -9.44 -1.56
C VAL A 180 10.67 -8.83 -2.26
N ARG A 181 10.62 -8.91 -3.58
CA ARG A 181 9.46 -8.49 -4.38
C ARG A 181 8.28 -9.42 -4.12
N SER A 182 7.09 -8.86 -4.10
CA SER A 182 5.87 -9.63 -3.82
C SER A 182 4.69 -9.10 -4.63
N GLU A 183 3.76 -9.98 -4.92
CA GLU A 183 2.47 -9.68 -5.51
C GLU A 183 1.45 -9.36 -4.44
N GLY A 184 0.42 -8.62 -4.81
CA GLY A 184 -0.70 -8.32 -3.93
C GLY A 184 -1.69 -7.36 -4.55
N CYS A 185 -2.93 -7.46 -4.10
CA CYS A 185 -4.01 -6.54 -4.43
C CYS A 185 -4.81 -6.24 -3.16
N GLY A 186 -5.23 -4.99 -2.99
CA GLY A 186 -6.07 -4.59 -1.87
C GLY A 186 -6.91 -3.37 -2.21
N ALA A 187 -8.09 -3.27 -1.61
CA ALA A 187 -8.99 -2.15 -1.75
C ALA A 187 -9.62 -1.75 -0.42
N LEU A 188 -9.88 -0.47 -0.28
CA LEU A 188 -10.62 0.13 0.84
C LEU A 188 -11.82 0.90 0.29
N VAL A 189 -12.93 0.84 1.01
CA VAL A 189 -14.08 1.71 0.79
C VAL A 189 -14.01 2.84 1.82
N LEU A 190 -13.97 4.06 1.33
CA LEU A 190 -13.83 5.28 2.13
C LEU A 190 -15.08 6.16 1.99
N LYS A 191 -15.48 6.78 3.09
CA LYS A 191 -16.62 7.70 3.16
C LYS A 191 -16.34 8.77 4.22
N ARG A 192 -16.93 9.97 4.09
CA ARG A 192 -16.88 10.92 5.19
C ARG A 192 -17.53 10.30 6.43
N LEU A 193 -16.92 10.49 7.60
CA LEU A 193 -17.41 9.88 8.85
C LEU A 193 -18.86 10.27 9.15
N SER A 194 -19.22 11.53 8.90
CA SER A 194 -20.62 12.01 9.06
C SER A 194 -21.60 11.19 8.24
N ASP A 195 -21.26 10.93 6.98
CA ASP A 195 -22.12 10.25 6.03
C ASP A 195 -22.20 8.74 6.34
N ALA A 196 -21.06 8.16 6.76
CA ALA A 196 -21.03 6.77 7.21
C ALA A 196 -21.91 6.54 8.44
N LEU A 197 -21.83 7.43 9.43
CA LEU A 197 -22.68 7.35 10.63
C LEU A 197 -24.16 7.56 10.31
N ALA A 198 -24.49 8.53 9.43
CA ALA A 198 -25.85 8.78 8.99
C ALA A 198 -26.45 7.60 8.21
N ALA A 199 -25.61 6.87 7.45
CA ALA A 199 -26.03 5.68 6.70
C ALA A 199 -26.06 4.41 7.56
N GLY A 200 -25.55 4.44 8.80
CA GLY A 200 -25.44 3.26 9.66
C GLY A 200 -24.34 2.30 9.24
N ASP A 201 -23.34 2.77 8.48
CA ASP A 201 -22.25 1.95 7.99
C ASP A 201 -21.35 1.45 9.13
N ARG A 202 -20.80 0.27 8.97
CA ARG A 202 -19.82 -0.29 9.90
C ARG A 202 -18.45 0.37 9.70
N VAL A 203 -18.09 1.30 10.57
CA VAL A 203 -16.78 1.98 10.53
C VAL A 203 -15.71 1.13 11.19
N LEU A 204 -14.71 0.67 10.41
CA LEU A 204 -13.60 -0.15 10.90
C LEU A 204 -12.49 0.71 11.52
N ALA A 205 -12.19 1.86 10.92
CA ALA A 205 -11.20 2.84 11.39
C ALA A 205 -11.50 4.22 10.83
N VAL A 206 -10.87 5.25 11.38
CA VAL A 206 -10.99 6.63 10.91
C VAL A 206 -9.63 7.16 10.46
N LEU A 207 -9.53 7.55 9.20
CA LEU A 207 -8.35 8.23 8.66
C LEU A 207 -8.35 9.70 9.14
N ARG A 208 -7.43 10.04 10.04
CA ARG A 208 -7.37 11.35 10.67
C ARG A 208 -6.59 12.38 9.87
N GLY A 209 -5.53 11.93 9.20
CA GLY A 209 -4.67 12.78 8.38
C GLY A 209 -3.87 11.97 7.38
N SER A 210 -3.45 12.61 6.32
CA SER A 210 -2.56 12.04 5.31
C SER A 210 -1.78 13.17 4.64
N ALA A 211 -0.57 12.88 4.19
CA ALA A 211 0.26 13.82 3.47
C ALA A 211 1.12 13.11 2.43
N VAL A 212 1.50 13.82 1.40
CA VAL A 212 2.42 13.40 0.35
C VAL A 212 3.43 14.53 0.13
N ASN A 213 4.70 14.19 -0.01
CA ASN A 213 5.75 15.11 -0.43
C ASN A 213 6.75 14.41 -1.35
N HIS A 214 7.82 15.09 -1.70
CA HIS A 214 8.94 14.55 -2.46
C HIS A 214 10.24 14.85 -1.70
N ASP A 215 11.23 13.96 -1.84
CA ASP A 215 12.52 14.08 -1.15
C ASP A 215 13.38 15.28 -1.63
N GLY A 216 13.01 15.89 -2.77
CA GLY A 216 13.74 17.01 -3.35
C GLY A 216 15.15 16.60 -3.80
N ALA A 217 16.11 17.52 -3.66
CA ALA A 217 17.51 17.24 -3.94
C ALA A 217 18.14 16.50 -2.75
N SER A 218 18.18 15.17 -2.81
CA SER A 218 18.91 14.31 -1.88
C SER A 218 20.34 14.05 -2.37
N SER A 219 21.10 13.20 -1.68
CA SER A 219 22.46 12.82 -2.09
C SER A 219 22.53 11.98 -3.38
N GLY A 220 21.41 11.52 -3.90
CA GLY A 220 21.25 10.77 -5.15
C GLY A 220 19.77 10.52 -5.44
N PHE A 221 19.42 10.26 -6.71
CA PHE A 221 18.02 10.13 -7.14
C PHE A 221 17.23 9.06 -6.35
N THR A 222 17.90 7.99 -5.93
CA THR A 222 17.30 6.90 -5.14
C THR A 222 17.68 6.93 -3.66
N ALA A 223 18.36 7.99 -3.20
CA ALA A 223 18.80 8.09 -1.82
C ALA A 223 17.71 8.73 -0.94
N PRO A 224 17.32 8.09 0.18
CA PRO A 224 16.28 8.62 1.05
C PRO A 224 16.69 9.91 1.74
N ASN A 225 15.71 10.81 1.96
CA ASN A 225 15.89 12.07 2.66
C ASN A 225 15.14 12.06 4.00
N GLY A 226 15.85 11.86 5.11
CA GLY A 226 15.25 11.81 6.45
C GLY A 226 14.48 13.09 6.82
N ARG A 227 14.94 14.28 6.40
CA ARG A 227 14.22 15.54 6.66
C ARG A 227 12.89 15.62 5.92
N ALA A 228 12.83 15.10 4.70
CA ALA A 228 11.60 15.03 3.94
C ALA A 228 10.63 14.03 4.59
N GLN A 229 11.14 12.89 5.07
CA GLN A 229 10.34 11.91 5.82
C GLN A 229 9.79 12.53 7.12
N GLU A 230 10.60 13.26 7.89
CA GLU A 230 10.10 13.99 9.05
C GLU A 230 9.00 15.00 8.71
N ALA A 231 9.19 15.73 7.62
CA ALA A 231 8.23 16.76 7.19
C ALA A 231 6.86 16.14 6.82
N VAL A 232 6.85 15.05 6.02
CA VAL A 232 5.60 14.39 5.63
C VAL A 232 4.89 13.75 6.81
N ILE A 233 5.63 13.19 7.78
CA ILE A 233 5.04 12.64 9.01
C ILE A 233 4.37 13.76 9.82
N ARG A 234 5.04 14.90 10.02
CA ARG A 234 4.45 16.06 10.73
C ARG A 234 3.19 16.59 10.03
N GLN A 235 3.21 16.66 8.70
CA GLN A 235 2.03 17.05 7.92
C GLN A 235 0.88 16.05 8.08
N ALA A 236 1.17 14.75 8.02
CA ALA A 236 0.16 13.70 8.18
C ALA A 236 -0.47 13.68 9.58
N LEU A 237 0.26 14.09 10.62
CA LEU A 237 -0.29 14.23 11.97
C LEU A 237 -1.42 15.26 12.05
N GLY A 238 -1.41 16.31 11.19
CA GLY A 238 -2.53 17.26 11.08
C GLY A 238 -2.91 17.91 12.41
N GLY A 239 -1.92 18.22 13.27
CA GLY A 239 -2.11 18.79 14.59
C GLY A 239 -2.33 17.77 15.73
N LEU A 240 -2.37 16.47 15.45
CA LEU A 240 -2.38 15.46 16.51
C LEU A 240 -1.04 15.46 17.26
N PRO A 241 -1.05 15.35 18.60
CA PRO A 241 0.20 15.19 19.35
C PRO A 241 0.95 13.94 18.93
N ALA A 242 2.22 14.05 18.55
CA ALA A 242 3.04 12.93 18.10
C ALA A 242 3.11 11.80 19.15
N ALA A 243 3.20 12.17 20.45
CA ALA A 243 3.19 11.22 21.57
C ALA A 243 1.87 10.43 21.68
N SER A 244 0.79 10.83 20.98
CA SER A 244 -0.49 10.11 20.99
C SER A 244 -0.53 8.92 20.04
N ILE A 245 0.47 8.77 19.17
CA ILE A 245 0.57 7.63 18.25
C ILE A 245 1.15 6.42 18.99
N ASP A 246 0.53 5.27 18.87
CA ASP A 246 0.91 4.04 19.58
C ASP A 246 1.78 3.12 18.75
N TYR A 247 1.55 3.10 17.44
CA TYR A 247 2.17 2.18 16.50
C TYR A 247 2.44 2.87 15.16
N VAL A 248 3.52 2.51 14.51
CA VAL A 248 3.79 2.86 13.11
C VAL A 248 4.08 1.61 12.30
N GLU A 249 3.30 1.44 11.26
CA GLU A 249 3.59 0.54 10.15
C GLU A 249 4.59 1.25 9.25
N ALA A 250 5.85 0.87 9.34
CA ALA A 250 6.95 1.51 8.62
C ALA A 250 6.99 1.07 7.15
N HIS A 251 7.62 1.89 6.31
CA HIS A 251 8.01 1.45 4.98
C HIS A 251 8.91 0.22 5.07
N GLY A 252 9.96 0.27 5.86
CA GLY A 252 10.71 -0.89 6.36
C GLY A 252 11.02 -1.97 5.33
N THR A 253 11.88 -1.66 4.35
CA THR A 253 12.21 -2.59 3.24
C THR A 253 13.32 -3.57 3.58
N GLY A 254 14.04 -3.40 4.68
CA GLY A 254 15.20 -4.22 5.01
C GLY A 254 16.46 -3.81 4.25
N THR A 255 16.56 -2.54 3.84
CA THR A 255 17.75 -2.02 3.16
C THR A 255 18.72 -1.37 4.14
N PRO A 256 20.04 -1.59 3.99
CA PRO A 256 21.04 -1.05 4.93
C PRO A 256 21.04 0.47 5.05
N LEU A 257 20.61 1.20 4.01
CA LEU A 257 20.53 2.66 3.99
C LEU A 257 19.15 3.18 4.43
N GLY A 258 18.08 2.60 3.90
CA GLY A 258 16.72 3.11 4.11
C GLY A 258 16.23 2.94 5.54
N ASP A 259 16.44 1.77 6.11
CA ASP A 259 15.96 1.44 7.45
C ASP A 259 16.48 2.38 8.56
N PRO A 260 17.80 2.70 8.65
CA PRO A 260 18.29 3.64 9.64
C PRO A 260 17.75 5.06 9.46
N VAL A 261 17.62 5.54 8.23
CA VAL A 261 17.08 6.87 7.91
C VAL A 261 15.62 6.98 8.36
N GLU A 262 14.80 5.96 8.06
CA GLU A 262 13.41 5.93 8.49
C GLU A 262 13.27 5.88 10.02
N LEU A 263 14.00 5.00 10.70
CA LEU A 263 13.97 4.93 12.17
C LEU A 263 14.37 6.25 12.81
N GLN A 264 15.39 6.93 12.28
CA GLN A 264 15.81 8.24 12.78
C GLN A 264 14.73 9.31 12.59
N ALA A 265 14.06 9.33 11.42
CA ALA A 265 12.96 10.25 11.15
C ALA A 265 11.75 9.98 12.09
N LEU A 266 11.39 8.71 12.29
CA LEU A 266 10.34 8.31 13.23
C LEU A 266 10.71 8.75 14.67
N ALA A 267 11.93 8.51 15.10
CA ALA A 267 12.39 8.90 16.44
C ALA A 267 12.37 10.40 16.65
N THR A 268 12.82 11.17 15.65
CA THR A 268 12.82 12.64 15.70
C THR A 268 11.40 13.20 15.84
N VAL A 269 10.44 12.65 15.11
CA VAL A 269 9.07 13.19 15.15
C VAL A 269 8.28 12.66 16.35
N PHE A 270 8.32 11.36 16.61
CA PHE A 270 7.48 10.73 17.61
C PHE A 270 8.11 10.67 19.00
N GLY A 271 9.41 10.92 19.13
CA GLY A 271 10.12 11.02 20.41
C GLY A 271 9.80 12.29 21.18
N ALA A 272 9.46 13.37 20.49
CA ALA A 272 9.15 14.65 21.11
C ALA A 272 7.93 14.56 22.04
N GLY A 273 8.14 14.87 23.32
CA GLY A 273 7.09 14.86 24.34
C GLY A 273 6.57 13.45 24.73
N ARG A 274 7.34 12.40 24.39
CA ARG A 274 7.02 11.02 24.78
C ARG A 274 7.68 10.67 26.11
N ASP A 275 6.91 10.08 27.01
CA ASP A 275 7.42 9.60 28.30
C ASP A 275 8.44 8.46 28.08
N ALA A 276 9.52 8.45 28.88
CA ALA A 276 10.63 7.50 28.75
C ALA A 276 10.19 6.02 28.83
N GLY A 277 9.11 5.71 29.55
CA GLY A 277 8.54 4.37 29.66
C GLY A 277 7.58 3.96 28.54
N ARG A 278 7.30 4.88 27.58
CA ARG A 278 6.30 4.64 26.55
C ARG A 278 6.93 4.75 25.15
N ARG A 279 7.62 3.69 24.75
CA ARG A 279 8.23 3.63 23.42
C ARG A 279 7.17 3.54 22.32
N LEU A 280 7.47 4.11 21.14
CA LEU A 280 6.67 3.94 19.94
C LEU A 280 6.90 2.53 19.40
N ARG A 281 5.83 1.77 19.23
CA ARG A 281 5.92 0.45 18.61
C ARG A 281 6.01 0.59 17.09
N VAL A 282 6.91 -0.15 16.46
CA VAL A 282 7.17 -0.12 15.02
C VAL A 282 7.18 -1.54 14.46
N GLY A 283 6.61 -1.72 13.30
CA GLY A 283 6.65 -2.96 12.54
C GLY A 283 6.55 -2.70 11.03
N SER A 284 6.71 -3.75 10.23
CA SER A 284 6.50 -3.70 8.78
C SER A 284 5.88 -5.00 8.29
N VAL A 285 4.79 -4.90 7.55
CA VAL A 285 4.11 -6.06 6.92
C VAL A 285 5.00 -6.76 5.89
N LYS A 286 5.98 -6.03 5.37
CA LYS A 286 6.94 -6.59 4.40
C LYS A 286 7.74 -7.77 4.96
N THR A 287 7.92 -7.84 6.28
CA THR A 287 8.55 -9.02 6.91
C THR A 287 7.68 -10.27 6.84
N ASN A 288 6.38 -10.11 6.67
CA ASN A 288 5.39 -11.20 6.61
C ASN A 288 5.09 -11.64 5.17
N ILE A 289 4.88 -10.68 4.24
CA ILE A 289 4.40 -10.97 2.88
C ILE A 289 5.33 -10.48 1.77
N GLY A 290 6.49 -9.89 2.10
CA GLY A 290 7.37 -9.25 1.12
C GLY A 290 6.92 -7.83 0.75
N HIS A 291 7.60 -7.23 -0.21
CA HIS A 291 7.32 -5.87 -0.70
C HIS A 291 6.39 -5.92 -1.90
N THR A 292 5.12 -5.61 -1.68
CA THR A 292 4.07 -5.61 -2.71
C THR A 292 4.06 -4.33 -3.57
N GLU A 293 5.18 -3.63 -3.64
CA GLU A 293 5.45 -2.48 -4.53
C GLU A 293 4.31 -1.45 -4.53
N SER A 294 3.62 -1.23 -5.65
CA SER A 294 2.47 -0.31 -5.72
C SER A 294 1.34 -0.61 -4.73
N ALA A 295 1.18 -1.87 -4.31
CA ALA A 295 0.22 -2.29 -3.29
C ALA A 295 0.78 -2.25 -1.86
N ALA A 296 2.05 -1.86 -1.63
CA ALA A 296 2.66 -1.93 -0.30
C ALA A 296 1.96 -1.04 0.74
N GLY A 297 1.56 0.15 0.35
CA GLY A 297 0.87 1.08 1.23
C GLY A 297 -0.49 0.57 1.68
N ILE A 298 -1.30 0.03 0.75
CA ILE A 298 -2.63 -0.53 1.08
C ILE A 298 -2.51 -1.75 1.99
N ALA A 299 -1.50 -2.62 1.78
CA ALA A 299 -1.23 -3.76 2.65
C ALA A 299 -0.92 -3.32 4.09
N GLY A 300 -0.10 -2.26 4.25
CA GLY A 300 0.18 -1.66 5.55
C GLY A 300 -1.06 -1.08 6.23
N VAL A 301 -1.92 -0.38 5.48
CA VAL A 301 -3.18 0.15 6.02
C VAL A 301 -4.12 -0.97 6.44
N ILE A 302 -4.31 -2.00 5.62
CA ILE A 302 -5.16 -3.17 5.96
C ILE A 302 -4.64 -3.86 7.22
N LYS A 303 -3.32 -4.09 7.35
CA LYS A 303 -2.73 -4.64 8.56
C LYS A 303 -3.06 -3.79 9.79
N VAL A 304 -2.92 -2.48 9.72
CA VAL A 304 -3.24 -1.58 10.83
C VAL A 304 -4.72 -1.64 11.19
N VAL A 305 -5.62 -1.61 10.20
CA VAL A 305 -7.07 -1.71 10.43
C VAL A 305 -7.42 -3.04 11.09
N LEU A 306 -6.88 -4.15 10.61
CA LEU A 306 -7.08 -5.47 11.22
C LEU A 306 -6.52 -5.51 12.64
N SER A 307 -5.33 -4.95 12.89
CA SER A 307 -4.74 -4.87 14.23
C SER A 307 -5.62 -4.10 15.22
N LEU A 308 -6.25 -3.02 14.76
CA LEU A 308 -7.22 -2.24 15.55
C LEU A 308 -8.50 -3.04 15.84
N ASN A 309 -8.96 -3.87 14.90
CA ASN A 309 -10.20 -4.64 15.07
C ASN A 309 -10.00 -5.92 15.87
N HIS A 310 -8.81 -6.51 15.82
CA HIS A 310 -8.46 -7.73 16.56
C HIS A 310 -7.71 -7.47 17.88
N ASP A 311 -7.57 -6.21 18.29
CA ASP A 311 -6.89 -5.80 19.53
C ASP A 311 -5.47 -6.40 19.68
N ARG A 312 -4.76 -6.58 18.56
CA ARG A 312 -3.46 -7.26 18.51
C ARG A 312 -2.54 -6.68 17.42
N LEU A 313 -1.25 -6.54 17.74
CA LEU A 313 -0.20 -6.31 16.77
C LEU A 313 0.46 -7.65 16.41
N PRO A 314 0.53 -8.03 15.13
CA PRO A 314 1.26 -9.23 14.72
C PRO A 314 2.77 -9.05 14.87
N ALA A 315 3.50 -10.16 14.92
CA ALA A 315 4.95 -10.16 15.01
C ALA A 315 5.59 -9.54 13.75
N HIS A 316 6.61 -8.72 13.98
CA HIS A 316 7.56 -8.28 12.97
C HIS A 316 8.61 -9.38 12.83
N LEU A 317 8.61 -10.08 11.69
CA LEU A 317 9.44 -11.26 11.48
C LEU A 317 10.89 -10.89 11.13
N HIS A 318 11.79 -11.87 11.24
CA HIS A 318 13.20 -11.78 10.81
C HIS A 318 14.05 -10.75 11.56
N PHE A 319 13.56 -10.18 12.64
CA PHE A 319 14.33 -9.29 13.53
C PHE A 319 14.93 -10.13 14.66
N ARG A 320 16.22 -10.41 14.56
CA ARG A 320 16.98 -11.24 15.52
C ARG A 320 18.02 -10.45 16.29
N GLN A 321 18.68 -9.54 15.58
CA GLN A 321 19.73 -8.70 16.12
C GLN A 321 19.52 -7.27 15.59
N PRO A 322 19.42 -6.27 16.47
CA PRO A 322 19.28 -4.88 16.06
C PRO A 322 20.41 -4.42 15.13
N SER A 323 20.07 -3.68 14.08
CA SER A 323 21.07 -3.12 13.14
C SER A 323 22.11 -2.27 13.88
N PRO A 324 23.42 -2.52 13.68
CA PRO A 324 24.48 -1.71 14.30
C PRO A 324 24.56 -0.29 13.73
N LEU A 325 23.86 0.00 12.64
CA LEU A 325 23.80 1.32 12.02
C LEU A 325 22.82 2.26 12.77
N VAL A 326 22.14 1.75 13.78
CA VAL A 326 21.10 2.47 14.55
C VAL A 326 21.54 2.57 16.02
N GLN A 327 21.46 3.75 16.60
CA GLN A 327 21.75 4.00 18.01
C GLN A 327 20.50 3.69 18.86
N TRP A 328 20.18 2.43 19.04
CA TRP A 328 18.92 1.95 19.64
C TRP A 328 18.62 2.50 21.04
N ASP A 329 19.64 2.67 21.87
CA ASP A 329 19.48 3.18 23.24
C ASP A 329 19.00 4.64 23.28
N ALA A 330 19.31 5.40 22.21
CA ALA A 330 18.89 6.79 22.07
C ALA A 330 17.51 6.95 21.43
N LEU A 331 16.94 5.88 20.85
CA LEU A 331 15.67 5.95 20.15
C LEU A 331 14.49 5.60 21.07
N PRO A 332 13.42 6.40 21.10
CA PRO A 332 12.19 6.11 21.85
C PRO A 332 11.30 5.12 21.11
N LEU A 333 11.89 4.13 20.44
CA LEU A 333 11.24 3.16 19.57
C LEU A 333 11.39 1.73 20.12
N GLU A 334 10.44 0.87 19.76
CA GLU A 334 10.43 -0.56 20.06
C GLU A 334 9.94 -1.33 18.84
N ILE A 335 10.73 -2.30 18.36
CA ILE A 335 10.29 -3.18 17.27
C ILE A 335 9.39 -4.27 17.83
N CYS A 336 8.23 -4.47 17.22
CA CYS A 336 7.25 -5.50 17.60
C CYS A 336 7.74 -6.89 17.16
N ALA A 337 8.89 -7.36 17.66
CA ALA A 337 9.47 -8.65 17.29
C ALA A 337 8.54 -9.83 17.62
N GLU A 338 7.70 -9.68 18.63
CA GLU A 338 6.70 -10.65 19.02
C GLU A 338 5.29 -10.10 18.87
N ALA A 339 4.33 -10.99 18.65
CA ALA A 339 2.93 -10.58 18.62
C ALA A 339 2.48 -10.13 20.02
N SER A 340 1.83 -8.98 20.09
CA SER A 340 1.44 -8.35 21.34
C SER A 340 -0.01 -7.90 21.35
N ALA A 341 -0.63 -7.88 22.53
CA ALA A 341 -1.95 -7.31 22.70
C ALA A 341 -1.93 -5.79 22.47
N TRP A 342 -2.99 -5.30 21.87
CA TRP A 342 -3.23 -3.86 21.69
C TRP A 342 -4.68 -3.52 22.04
N PRO A 343 -5.06 -3.70 23.33
CA PRO A 343 -6.44 -3.57 23.77
C PRO A 343 -6.93 -2.13 23.66
N ARG A 344 -8.24 -1.96 23.59
CA ARG A 344 -8.90 -0.67 23.75
C ARG A 344 -8.66 -0.14 25.16
N GLY A 345 -8.44 1.14 25.28
CA GLY A 345 -8.26 1.84 26.54
C GLY A 345 -9.15 3.08 26.62
N GLU A 346 -8.89 3.93 27.59
CA GLU A 346 -9.64 5.19 27.79
C GLU A 346 -9.50 6.18 26.61
N ARG A 347 -8.38 6.14 25.90
CA ARG A 347 -8.13 6.94 24.71
C ARG A 347 -8.17 6.12 23.43
N PRO A 348 -8.54 6.75 22.30
CA PRO A 348 -8.45 6.08 21.00
C PRO A 348 -7.03 5.59 20.69
N ARG A 349 -6.91 4.37 20.18
CA ARG A 349 -5.67 3.84 19.61
C ARG A 349 -5.36 4.54 18.29
N ARG A 350 -4.11 4.87 18.07
CA ARG A 350 -3.67 5.61 16.88
C ARG A 350 -2.43 4.96 16.28
N ALA A 351 -2.45 4.81 14.97
CA ALA A 351 -1.29 4.35 14.22
C ALA A 351 -0.99 5.26 13.03
N GLY A 352 0.28 5.26 12.61
CA GLY A 352 0.74 5.78 11.34
C GLY A 352 1.06 4.66 10.36
N VAL A 353 1.02 4.96 9.06
CA VAL A 353 1.50 4.09 7.99
C VAL A 353 2.39 4.92 7.07
N SER A 354 3.58 4.42 6.76
CA SER A 354 4.53 5.07 5.87
C SER A 354 4.81 4.22 4.62
N ALA A 355 4.91 4.87 3.47
CA ALA A 355 5.44 4.26 2.25
C ALA A 355 6.21 5.33 1.46
N PHE A 356 7.38 4.94 0.99
CA PHE A 356 8.26 5.80 0.19
C PHE A 356 8.47 5.14 -1.17
N GLY A 357 8.50 5.97 -2.24
CA GLY A 357 8.65 5.51 -3.61
C GLY A 357 9.94 6.01 -4.24
#